data_2f61e91270cbd7ff953cc93f45bdc4e7
#
_entry.id   2f61e91270cbd7ff953cc93f45bdc4e7
#
_cell.length_a   1.000
_cell.length_b   1.000
_cell.length_c   1.000
_cell.angle_alpha   90.00
_cell.angle_beta   90.00
_cell.angle_gamma   90.00
#
_symmetry.space_group_name_H-M   'P 1'
#
loop_
_entity.id
_entity.type
_entity.pdbx_description
1 polymer ?
#
loop_
_entity_poly.entity_id
_entity_poly.type
_entity_poly.pdbx_seq_one_letter_code
_entity_poly.pdbx_strand_id
1 'polypeptide(L)'
;MDGVVAVAAGLMHSVALRFDGTIVAWGQNQFGQTSVPEHAQGKCISVVAGERHTLALLKDGSIVAWGLNDKGQAAVPKGLTKAVAMAAGCSMSACLLENGDVVAWGQYLDTRSFTFAPIFVPAGVHKIVAIAAGCDHLVALDHLGTVHA
;
A
#
# COMPACT_ATOMS: atom_id res chain seq x y z
N MET A 1 -21.05 -2.13 12.90
CA MET A 1 -20.48 -1.42 11.71
C MET A 1 -20.99 -2.14 10.48
N ASP A 2 -21.91 -1.52 9.75
CA ASP A 2 -22.60 -2.16 8.63
C ASP A 2 -22.03 -1.71 7.29
N GLY A 3 -22.26 -2.52 6.21
CA GLY A 3 -21.86 -2.19 4.85
C GLY A 3 -20.36 -2.30 4.58
N VAL A 4 -19.60 -3.05 5.39
CA VAL A 4 -18.17 -3.30 5.18
C VAL A 4 -17.97 -4.28 4.03
N VAL A 5 -17.10 -3.92 3.09
CA VAL A 5 -16.76 -4.72 1.89
C VAL A 5 -15.30 -5.18 1.88
N ALA A 6 -14.43 -4.52 2.64
CA ALA A 6 -13.03 -4.92 2.79
C ALA A 6 -12.48 -4.50 4.17
N VAL A 7 -11.47 -5.22 4.62
CA VAL A 7 -10.74 -4.93 5.86
C VAL A 7 -9.24 -5.06 5.61
N ALA A 8 -8.45 -4.28 6.34
CA ALA A 8 -7.01 -4.40 6.39
C ALA A 8 -6.52 -4.26 7.83
N ALA A 9 -5.43 -4.93 8.17
CA ALA A 9 -4.82 -4.88 9.49
C ALA A 9 -3.35 -4.53 9.38
N GLY A 10 -2.93 -3.48 10.08
CA GLY A 10 -1.54 -3.17 10.33
C GLY A 10 -1.05 -3.82 11.62
N LEU A 11 0.11 -3.38 12.13
CA LEU A 11 0.66 -3.95 13.36
C LEU A 11 -0.27 -3.70 14.58
N MET A 12 -0.77 -2.47 14.73
CA MET A 12 -1.61 -2.06 15.87
C MET A 12 -2.78 -1.18 15.47
N HIS A 13 -3.22 -1.24 14.22
CA HIS A 13 -4.41 -0.54 13.74
C HIS A 13 -5.16 -1.40 12.74
N SER A 14 -6.42 -1.09 12.57
CA SER A 14 -7.31 -1.77 11.64
C SER A 14 -8.03 -0.74 10.79
N VAL A 15 -8.37 -1.15 9.58
CA VAL A 15 -9.07 -0.31 8.60
C VAL A 15 -10.21 -1.12 7.98
N ALA A 16 -11.36 -0.51 7.86
CA ALA A 16 -12.52 -1.06 7.16
C ALA A 16 -12.95 -0.11 6.05
N LEU A 17 -13.22 -0.67 4.89
CA LEU A 17 -13.83 0.03 3.76
C LEU A 17 -15.30 -0.36 3.67
N ARG A 18 -16.16 0.62 3.53
CA ARG A 18 -17.60 0.42 3.29
C ARG A 18 -17.93 0.50 1.79
N PHE A 19 -19.07 -0.05 1.40
CA PHE A 19 -19.56 -0.07 0.01
C PHE A 19 -19.74 1.34 -0.60
N ASP A 20 -19.98 2.36 0.25
CA ASP A 20 -20.12 3.75 -0.18
C ASP A 20 -18.77 4.45 -0.40
N GLY A 21 -17.66 3.75 -0.19
CA GLY A 21 -16.30 4.26 -0.33
C GLY A 21 -15.80 5.01 0.91
N THR A 22 -16.54 4.97 2.03
CA THR A 22 -16.04 5.53 3.29
C THR A 22 -15.10 4.58 4.00
N ILE A 23 -14.11 5.16 4.69
CA ILE A 23 -13.06 4.44 5.42
C ILE A 23 -13.27 4.68 6.91
N VAL A 24 -13.22 3.62 7.69
CA VAL A 24 -13.19 3.67 9.16
C VAL A 24 -11.89 3.03 9.61
N ALA A 25 -11.12 3.73 10.44
CA ALA A 25 -9.88 3.23 10.99
C ALA A 25 -9.87 3.37 12.50
N TRP A 26 -9.30 2.41 13.21
CA TRP A 26 -9.23 2.39 14.67
C TRP A 26 -7.97 1.67 15.16
N GLY A 27 -7.66 1.81 16.45
CA GLY A 27 -6.45 1.28 17.08
C GLY A 27 -5.44 2.37 17.37
N GLN A 28 -4.15 2.03 17.30
CA GLN A 28 -3.08 2.98 17.56
C GLN A 28 -3.05 4.12 16.54
N ASN A 29 -2.81 5.35 17.01
CA ASN A 29 -2.78 6.56 16.15
C ASN A 29 -1.62 7.51 16.47
N GLN A 30 -0.52 7.02 17.05
CA GLN A 30 0.63 7.86 17.41
C GLN A 30 1.29 8.52 16.19
N PHE A 31 1.15 7.91 15.02
CA PHE A 31 1.71 8.42 13.76
C PHE A 31 0.63 8.93 12.80
N GLY A 32 -0.62 9.01 13.25
CA GLY A 32 -1.73 9.41 12.40
C GLY A 32 -2.28 8.27 11.52
N GLN A 33 -1.91 7.00 11.77
CA GLN A 33 -2.28 5.86 10.92
C GLN A 33 -3.79 5.57 10.87
N THR A 34 -4.56 6.06 11.84
CA THR A 34 -6.04 5.99 11.84
C THR A 34 -6.71 7.33 11.52
N SER A 35 -5.95 8.39 11.26
CA SER A 35 -6.47 9.71 10.89
C SER A 35 -6.76 9.77 9.39
N VAL A 36 -7.88 9.17 8.98
CA VAL A 36 -8.26 9.07 7.56
C VAL A 36 -8.40 10.46 6.93
N PRO A 37 -7.69 10.76 5.82
CA PRO A 37 -7.81 12.03 5.13
C PRO A 37 -9.23 12.25 4.58
N GLU A 38 -9.80 13.42 4.80
CA GLU A 38 -11.18 13.75 4.40
C GLU A 38 -11.39 13.58 2.88
N HIS A 39 -10.41 13.97 2.07
CA HIS A 39 -10.49 13.87 0.62
C HIS A 39 -10.51 12.44 0.07
N ALA A 40 -10.18 11.42 0.88
CA ALA A 40 -10.29 10.00 0.52
C ALA A 40 -11.68 9.43 0.82
N GLN A 41 -12.46 10.07 1.70
CA GLN A 41 -13.77 9.59 2.11
C GLN A 41 -14.79 9.58 0.95
N GLY A 42 -15.54 8.50 0.82
CA GLY A 42 -16.56 8.30 -0.22
C GLY A 42 -16.03 8.00 -1.61
N LYS A 43 -14.71 7.92 -1.79
CA LYS A 43 -14.06 7.68 -3.10
C LYS A 43 -13.23 6.40 -3.14
N CYS A 44 -13.02 5.76 -2.00
CA CYS A 44 -12.14 4.60 -1.87
C CYS A 44 -12.78 3.34 -2.45
N ILE A 45 -11.95 2.52 -3.09
CA ILE A 45 -12.33 1.20 -3.64
C ILE A 45 -11.49 0.06 -3.08
N SER A 46 -10.34 0.36 -2.45
CA SER A 46 -9.49 -0.63 -1.79
C SER A 46 -8.66 0.02 -0.69
N VAL A 47 -8.36 -0.73 0.36
CA VAL A 47 -7.50 -0.31 1.47
C VAL A 47 -6.47 -1.39 1.77
N VAL A 48 -5.25 -0.97 2.11
CA VAL A 48 -4.21 -1.84 2.68
C VAL A 48 -3.55 -1.13 3.85
N ALA A 49 -3.05 -1.88 4.80
CA ALA A 49 -2.35 -1.37 5.96
C ALA A 49 -0.96 -1.99 6.05
N GLY A 50 0.05 -1.14 6.16
CA GLY A 50 1.40 -1.54 6.54
C GLY A 50 1.54 -1.57 8.07
N GLU A 51 2.77 -1.62 8.57
CA GLU A 51 3.01 -1.68 10.01
C GLU A 51 2.36 -0.50 10.73
N ARG A 52 2.65 0.73 10.30
CA ARG A 52 2.20 1.99 10.94
C ARG A 52 1.73 3.05 9.93
N HIS A 53 1.35 2.62 8.74
CA HIS A 53 0.79 3.49 7.70
C HIS A 53 -0.35 2.77 6.98
N THR A 54 -1.14 3.53 6.26
CA THR A 54 -2.33 3.04 5.55
C THR A 54 -2.33 3.61 4.14
N LEU A 55 -2.79 2.81 3.17
CA LEU A 55 -3.02 3.26 1.81
C LEU A 55 -4.47 3.02 1.42
N ALA A 56 -5.02 3.93 0.65
CA ALA A 56 -6.32 3.82 0.01
C ALA A 56 -6.18 4.04 -1.51
N LEU A 57 -6.76 3.14 -2.28
CA LEU A 57 -6.93 3.29 -3.73
C LEU A 57 -8.27 3.96 -4.00
N LEU A 58 -8.25 5.04 -4.75
CA LEU A 58 -9.45 5.78 -5.13
C LEU A 58 -10.00 5.32 -6.48
N LYS A 59 -11.25 5.65 -6.75
CA LYS A 59 -11.97 5.30 -8.01
C LYS A 59 -11.29 5.80 -9.28
N ASP A 60 -10.52 6.88 -9.19
CA ASP A 60 -9.78 7.47 -10.32
C ASP A 60 -8.39 6.84 -10.54
N GLY A 61 -8.03 5.81 -9.76
CA GLY A 61 -6.74 5.13 -9.83
C GLY A 61 -5.61 5.88 -9.10
N SER A 62 -5.91 6.95 -8.38
CA SER A 62 -4.94 7.60 -7.50
C SER A 62 -4.84 6.88 -6.15
N ILE A 63 -3.71 7.06 -5.46
CA ILE A 63 -3.46 6.50 -4.14
C ILE A 63 -3.33 7.64 -3.12
N VAL A 64 -3.96 7.46 -1.98
CA VAL A 64 -3.78 8.29 -0.79
C VAL A 64 -3.10 7.44 0.28
N ALA A 65 -2.04 7.96 0.89
CA ALA A 65 -1.34 7.29 1.98
C ALA A 65 -1.20 8.22 3.18
N TRP A 66 -1.27 7.66 4.38
CA TRP A 66 -1.14 8.40 5.64
C TRP A 66 -0.57 7.51 6.75
N GLY A 67 -0.18 8.13 7.87
CA GLY A 67 0.49 7.48 8.98
C GLY A 67 1.99 7.77 9.00
N LEU A 68 2.78 6.83 9.51
CA LEU A 68 4.24 6.98 9.61
C LEU A 68 4.86 7.14 8.22
N ASN A 69 5.79 8.10 8.10
CA ASN A 69 6.45 8.45 6.85
C ASN A 69 7.95 8.77 7.01
N ASP A 70 8.58 8.26 8.04
CA ASP A 70 10.01 8.51 8.33
C ASP A 70 10.97 7.82 7.33
N LYS A 71 10.47 6.82 6.59
CA LYS A 71 11.17 6.10 5.52
C LYS A 71 10.58 6.39 4.13
N GLY A 72 9.64 7.34 4.03
CA GLY A 72 8.97 7.67 2.78
C GLY A 72 7.81 6.72 2.42
N GLN A 73 7.41 5.81 3.30
CA GLN A 73 6.36 4.81 3.04
C GLN A 73 4.98 5.39 2.75
N ALA A 74 4.67 6.58 3.28
CA ALA A 74 3.45 7.30 2.95
C ALA A 74 3.65 8.43 1.91
N ALA A 75 4.85 8.56 1.33
CA ALA A 75 5.15 9.56 0.30
C ALA A 75 4.85 9.00 -1.10
N VAL A 76 3.57 8.96 -1.47
CA VAL A 76 3.14 8.47 -2.79
C VAL A 76 3.87 9.23 -3.92
N PRO A 77 4.49 8.54 -4.90
CA PRO A 77 5.19 9.18 -6.01
C PRO A 77 4.28 10.13 -6.79
N LYS A 78 4.80 11.32 -7.13
CA LYS A 78 4.05 12.32 -7.89
C LYS A 78 3.68 11.81 -9.29
N GLY A 79 2.45 12.09 -9.71
CA GLY A 79 1.97 11.70 -11.04
C GLY A 79 1.60 10.22 -11.17
N LEU A 80 1.62 9.47 -10.07
CA LEU A 80 1.17 8.09 -10.06
C LEU A 80 -0.34 8.04 -10.27
N THR A 81 -0.75 7.41 -11.36
CA THR A 81 -2.15 7.25 -11.75
C THR A 81 -2.38 5.83 -12.27
N LYS A 82 -3.64 5.44 -12.41
CA LYS A 82 -4.04 4.13 -12.94
C LYS A 82 -3.55 2.94 -12.10
N ALA A 83 -3.43 3.13 -10.80
CA ALA A 83 -3.22 2.00 -9.91
C ALA A 83 -4.48 1.11 -9.86
N VAL A 84 -4.26 -0.20 -9.84
CA VAL A 84 -5.33 -1.22 -9.79
C VAL A 84 -5.22 -2.12 -8.57
N ALA A 85 -4.05 -2.18 -7.93
CA ALA A 85 -3.84 -2.90 -6.68
C ALA A 85 -2.73 -2.23 -5.85
N MET A 86 -2.71 -2.52 -4.57
CA MET A 86 -1.71 -2.01 -3.62
C MET A 86 -1.21 -3.11 -2.71
N ALA A 87 0.00 -2.92 -2.20
CA ALA A 87 0.59 -3.72 -1.12
C ALA A 87 1.37 -2.81 -0.17
N ALA A 88 1.44 -3.17 1.10
CA ALA A 88 2.16 -2.41 2.12
C ALA A 88 2.92 -3.35 3.05
N GLY A 89 4.18 -3.05 3.29
CA GLY A 89 5.06 -3.75 4.23
C GLY A 89 5.27 -2.95 5.52
N CYS A 90 6.38 -3.18 6.21
CA CYS A 90 6.68 -2.46 7.45
C CYS A 90 7.00 -0.98 7.17
N SER A 91 7.93 -0.71 6.27
CA SER A 91 8.37 0.65 5.92
C SER A 91 8.36 0.89 4.41
N MET A 92 7.56 0.13 3.67
CA MET A 92 7.46 0.19 2.23
C MET A 92 6.01 0.11 1.75
N SER A 93 5.78 0.62 0.57
CA SER A 93 4.51 0.58 -0.13
C SER A 93 4.73 0.26 -1.61
N ALA A 94 3.76 -0.38 -2.22
CA ALA A 94 3.80 -0.67 -3.64
C ALA A 94 2.40 -0.60 -4.26
N CYS A 95 2.36 -0.36 -5.56
CA CYS A 95 1.14 -0.51 -6.34
C CYS A 95 1.42 -1.22 -7.67
N LEU A 96 0.40 -1.87 -8.16
CA LEU A 96 0.31 -2.41 -9.51
C LEU A 96 -0.46 -1.41 -10.36
N LEU A 97 0.08 -1.05 -11.51
CA LEU A 97 -0.55 -0.19 -12.50
C LEU A 97 -1.34 -1.02 -13.53
N GLU A 98 -2.30 -0.40 -14.19
CA GLU A 98 -3.16 -1.00 -15.21
C GLU A 98 -2.37 -1.65 -16.37
N ASN A 99 -1.18 -1.11 -16.68
CA ASN A 99 -0.29 -1.65 -17.73
C ASN A 99 0.56 -2.84 -17.28
N GLY A 100 0.43 -3.29 -16.04
CA GLY A 100 1.18 -4.40 -15.47
C GLY A 100 2.56 -4.02 -14.90
N ASP A 101 2.87 -2.72 -14.78
CA ASP A 101 4.08 -2.25 -14.11
C ASP A 101 3.86 -2.16 -12.61
N VAL A 102 4.93 -2.36 -11.85
CA VAL A 102 4.94 -2.21 -10.39
C VAL A 102 5.74 -0.97 -10.01
N VAL A 103 5.15 -0.13 -9.17
CA VAL A 103 5.83 1.02 -8.55
C VAL A 103 5.91 0.77 -7.05
N ALA A 104 7.11 0.86 -6.49
CA ALA A 104 7.35 0.71 -5.07
C ALA A 104 8.10 1.92 -4.50
N TRP A 105 7.82 2.26 -3.24
CA TRP A 105 8.43 3.39 -2.55
C TRP A 105 8.56 3.10 -1.05
N GLY A 106 9.31 3.97 -0.35
CA GLY A 106 9.73 3.72 1.03
C GLY A 106 11.06 2.98 1.08
N GLN A 107 11.31 2.27 2.16
CA GLN A 107 12.56 1.55 2.40
C GLN A 107 12.29 0.17 3.00
N TYR A 108 13.23 -0.74 2.87
CA TYR A 108 13.25 -2.02 3.58
C TYR A 108 14.48 -2.08 4.50
N LEU A 109 14.40 -2.90 5.54
CA LEU A 109 15.55 -3.17 6.39
C LEU A 109 16.42 -4.25 5.74
N ASP A 110 17.61 -3.86 5.30
CA ASP A 110 18.62 -4.85 4.91
C ASP A 110 19.20 -5.51 6.15
N THR A 111 18.82 -6.75 6.40
CA THR A 111 19.23 -7.52 7.57
C THR A 111 20.71 -7.90 7.58
N ARG A 112 21.42 -7.77 6.45
CA ARG A 112 22.86 -8.03 6.36
C ARG A 112 23.67 -6.84 6.85
N SER A 113 23.26 -5.64 6.48
CA SER A 113 23.93 -4.39 6.86
C SER A 113 23.29 -3.71 8.07
N PHE A 114 22.11 -4.15 8.50
CA PHE A 114 21.26 -3.49 9.51
C PHE A 114 20.99 -2.02 9.18
N THR A 115 20.87 -1.70 7.89
CA THR A 115 20.56 -0.35 7.38
C THR A 115 19.29 -0.36 6.54
N PHE A 116 18.60 0.79 6.49
CA PHE A 116 17.47 0.96 5.58
C PHE A 116 17.97 1.27 4.17
N ALA A 117 17.45 0.56 3.18
CA ALA A 117 17.73 0.75 1.77
C ALA A 117 16.44 1.07 0.99
N PRO A 118 16.52 1.89 -0.09
CA PRO A 118 15.39 2.13 -0.98
C PRO A 118 14.89 0.83 -1.57
N ILE A 119 13.57 0.67 -1.67
CA ILE A 119 13.00 -0.48 -2.36
C ILE A 119 13.24 -0.34 -3.86
N PHE A 120 13.61 -1.44 -4.48
CA PHE A 120 13.92 -1.52 -5.90
C PHE A 120 13.08 -2.60 -6.57
N VAL A 121 12.43 -2.25 -7.69
CA VAL A 121 11.77 -3.20 -8.57
C VAL A 121 12.74 -3.55 -9.69
N PRO A 122 13.17 -4.83 -9.84
CA PRO A 122 14.14 -5.22 -10.86
C PRO A 122 13.65 -4.90 -12.28
N ALA A 123 14.58 -4.50 -13.15
CA ALA A 123 14.28 -4.34 -14.57
C ALA A 123 13.84 -5.69 -15.17
N GLY A 124 12.81 -5.66 -16.02
CA GLY A 124 12.28 -6.88 -16.63
C GLY A 124 11.06 -7.49 -15.91
N VAL A 125 10.68 -6.95 -14.75
CA VAL A 125 9.44 -7.33 -14.09
C VAL A 125 8.27 -6.54 -14.71
N HIS A 126 7.54 -7.18 -15.64
CA HIS A 126 6.40 -6.57 -16.34
C HIS A 126 5.26 -7.56 -16.52
N LYS A 127 4.12 -7.06 -16.96
CA LYS A 127 2.88 -7.83 -17.12
C LYS A 127 2.46 -8.53 -15.82
N ILE A 128 2.68 -7.83 -14.72
CA ILE A 128 2.29 -8.29 -13.40
C ILE A 128 0.77 -8.26 -13.28
N VAL A 129 0.22 -9.28 -12.63
CA VAL A 129 -1.23 -9.44 -12.42
C VAL A 129 -1.60 -9.40 -10.94
N ALA A 130 -0.63 -9.62 -10.04
CA ALA A 130 -0.84 -9.49 -8.60
C ALA A 130 0.45 -9.12 -7.88
N ILE A 131 0.31 -8.41 -6.77
CA ILE A 131 1.41 -8.06 -5.86
C ILE A 131 1.02 -8.36 -4.41
N ALA A 132 2.01 -8.71 -3.59
CA ALA A 132 1.87 -8.83 -2.14
C ALA A 132 3.16 -8.37 -1.47
N ALA A 133 3.04 -7.84 -0.26
CA ALA A 133 4.19 -7.42 0.53
C ALA A 133 4.23 -8.16 1.87
N GLY A 134 5.43 -8.59 2.24
CA GLY A 134 5.76 -8.90 3.62
C GLY A 134 6.31 -7.66 4.34
N CYS A 135 6.99 -7.84 5.47
CA CYS A 135 7.57 -6.70 6.19
C CYS A 135 8.61 -5.96 5.32
N ASP A 136 9.58 -6.69 4.78
CA ASP A 136 10.76 -6.14 4.11
C ASP A 136 10.98 -6.73 2.69
N HIS A 137 9.96 -7.31 2.10
CA HIS A 137 10.02 -7.85 0.74
C HIS A 137 8.70 -7.64 0.00
N LEU A 138 8.80 -7.60 -1.32
CA LEU A 138 7.69 -7.50 -2.25
C LEU A 138 7.70 -8.74 -3.16
N VAL A 139 6.53 -9.30 -3.41
CA VAL A 139 6.34 -10.42 -4.33
C VAL A 139 5.41 -9.99 -5.44
N ALA A 140 5.74 -10.33 -6.67
CA ALA A 140 4.92 -10.05 -7.84
C ALA A 140 4.68 -11.34 -8.64
N LEU A 141 3.45 -11.53 -9.08
CA LEU A 141 3.05 -12.64 -9.95
C LEU A 141 2.82 -12.11 -11.36
N ASP A 142 3.47 -12.69 -12.35
CA ASP A 142 3.24 -12.33 -13.75
C ASP A 142 2.08 -13.13 -14.39
N HIS A 143 1.69 -12.74 -15.59
CA HIS A 143 0.60 -13.36 -16.36
C HIS A 143 0.89 -14.81 -16.82
N LEU A 144 2.14 -15.28 -16.70
CA LEU A 144 2.56 -16.64 -17.01
C LEU A 144 2.56 -17.55 -15.77
N GLY A 145 2.27 -16.98 -14.58
CA GLY A 145 2.31 -17.70 -13.31
C GLY A 145 3.70 -17.72 -12.66
N THR A 146 4.66 -16.90 -13.15
CA THR A 146 5.99 -16.79 -12.53
C THR A 146 5.94 -15.81 -11.35
N VAL A 147 6.58 -16.20 -10.26
CA VAL A 147 6.73 -15.35 -9.07
C VAL A 147 8.09 -14.69 -9.08
N HIS A 148 8.10 -13.38 -8.90
CA HIS A 148 9.26 -12.52 -8.73
C HIS A 148 9.30 -11.98 -7.30
N ALA A 149 10.46 -12.03 -6.63
CA ALA A 149 10.66 -11.57 -5.24
C ALA A 149 12.00 -10.85 -5.08
#